data_875e33991b07d1a6d0c10319c474f584
#
_entry.id   875e33991b07d1a6d0c10319c474f584
#
_cell.length_a   1.000
_cell.length_b   1.000
_cell.length_c   1.000
_cell.angle_alpha   90.00
_cell.angle_beta   90.00
_cell.angle_gamma   90.00
#
_symmetry.space_group_name_H-M   'P 1'
#
loop_
_entity.id
_entity.type
_entity.pdbx_description
1 polymer ?
#
loop_
_entity_poly.entity_id
_entity_poly.type
_entity_poly.pdbx_seq_one_letter_code
_entity_poly.pdbx_strand_id
1 'polypeptide(L)'
;SMLCMPVYATSPTVSSIVANTQVGDGQREVSSFEIEVSDESIIQNLTAADFDIINNSSTVPFDVNTGSWAEAYQDDGIELSVSGNKLEMTVNPFCYAGIYKTDGSFQRLDWEVKCLTNDALSFKASDVTTVKTKVLDDTERKTFTYAGLTREYALYLPKNADGSVKKNVPLVVWNHGGGEYKGNLEDTLVANKGLTGWVDAGYDVAVLQMQVGNENYSYGAAENEDKKKLIDQNNALQAQLIKNLINDGNVNKNQVYVAGASSGGGA
;
A
#
# COMPACT_ATOMS: atom_id res chain seq x y z
N SER A 1 47.62 2.13 -39.98
CA SER A 1 47.35 1.30 -38.80
C SER A 1 46.06 1.77 -38.12
N MET A 2 45.01 0.98 -38.24
CA MET A 2 43.76 1.19 -37.50
C MET A 2 44.00 0.82 -36.05
N LEU A 3 43.95 1.77 -35.13
CA LEU A 3 43.90 1.49 -33.70
C LEU A 3 42.53 0.87 -33.38
N CYS A 4 42.57 -0.42 -33.11
CA CYS A 4 41.41 -1.10 -32.52
C CYS A 4 41.32 -0.66 -31.04
N MET A 5 40.39 0.21 -30.70
CA MET A 5 40.14 0.52 -29.31
C MET A 5 39.50 -0.72 -28.66
N PRO A 6 39.98 -1.12 -27.47
CA PRO A 6 39.33 -2.24 -26.76
C PRO A 6 37.92 -1.80 -26.39
N VAL A 7 36.93 -2.53 -26.88
CA VAL A 7 35.55 -2.46 -26.36
C VAL A 7 35.58 -3.11 -25.00
N TYR A 8 35.57 -2.32 -23.94
CA TYR A 8 35.33 -2.84 -22.59
C TYR A 8 33.89 -3.30 -22.54
N ALA A 9 33.68 -4.61 -22.45
CA ALA A 9 32.38 -5.17 -22.12
C ALA A 9 31.96 -4.63 -20.74
N THR A 10 30.85 -3.92 -20.68
CA THR A 10 30.27 -3.52 -19.39
C THR A 10 29.83 -4.78 -18.65
N SER A 11 30.16 -4.87 -17.36
CA SER A 11 29.69 -5.99 -16.51
C SER A 11 28.16 -6.04 -16.51
N PRO A 12 27.54 -7.22 -16.54
CA PRO A 12 26.10 -7.38 -16.42
C PRO A 12 25.57 -6.73 -15.15
N THR A 13 24.48 -5.96 -15.28
CA THR A 13 23.88 -5.21 -14.17
C THR A 13 22.36 -5.38 -14.15
N VAL A 14 21.78 -5.14 -12.99
CA VAL A 14 20.34 -4.93 -12.83
C VAL A 14 20.00 -3.53 -13.35
N SER A 15 19.06 -3.43 -14.27
CA SER A 15 18.62 -2.16 -14.87
C SER A 15 17.40 -1.57 -14.20
N SER A 16 16.50 -2.40 -13.69
CA SER A 16 15.34 -1.95 -12.90
C SER A 16 14.84 -3.04 -11.94
N ILE A 17 14.24 -2.62 -10.84
CA ILE A 17 13.56 -3.47 -9.88
C ILE A 17 12.20 -2.88 -9.57
N VAL A 18 11.15 -3.60 -9.88
CA VAL A 18 9.77 -3.28 -9.50
C VAL A 18 9.39 -4.12 -8.30
N ALA A 19 8.97 -3.50 -7.20
CA ALA A 19 8.35 -4.18 -6.08
C ALA A 19 6.83 -4.15 -6.23
N ASN A 20 6.20 -5.30 -6.35
CA ASN A 20 4.75 -5.45 -6.34
C ASN A 20 4.30 -5.61 -4.91
N THR A 21 3.54 -4.64 -4.42
CA THR A 21 3.09 -4.58 -3.03
C THR A 21 1.57 -4.61 -2.93
N GLN A 22 1.10 -4.92 -1.75
CA GLN A 22 -0.30 -4.88 -1.34
C GLN A 22 -0.41 -4.33 0.06
N VAL A 23 -1.61 -3.92 0.47
CA VAL A 23 -1.87 -3.55 1.86
C VAL A 23 -2.16 -4.82 2.65
N GLY A 24 -1.38 -5.07 3.69
CA GLY A 24 -1.60 -6.12 4.68
C GLY A 24 -2.29 -5.59 5.94
N ASP A 25 -2.32 -6.40 6.97
CA ASP A 25 -2.88 -6.00 8.27
C ASP A 25 -1.84 -5.17 9.05
N GLY A 26 -1.98 -3.85 8.94
CA GLY A 26 -1.14 -2.88 9.63
C GLY A 26 0.11 -2.43 8.86
N GLN A 27 0.29 -2.83 7.61
CA GLN A 27 1.48 -2.47 6.83
C GLN A 27 1.32 -2.73 5.33
N ARG A 28 2.21 -2.09 4.55
CA ARG A 28 2.43 -2.46 3.15
C ARG A 28 3.33 -3.69 3.08
N GLU A 29 2.93 -4.69 2.32
CA GLU A 29 3.64 -5.95 2.12
C GLU A 29 4.08 -6.09 0.68
N VAL A 30 5.31 -6.57 0.44
CA VAL A 30 5.76 -6.98 -0.89
C VAL A 30 5.39 -8.44 -1.10
N SER A 31 4.88 -8.76 -2.29
CA SER A 31 4.51 -10.12 -2.70
C SER A 31 5.33 -10.65 -3.88
N SER A 32 5.93 -9.77 -4.67
CA SER A 32 6.86 -10.16 -5.74
C SER A 32 7.76 -9.01 -6.16
N PHE A 33 8.84 -9.37 -6.85
CA PHE A 33 9.75 -8.44 -7.52
C PHE A 33 9.86 -8.79 -8.99
N GLU A 34 9.90 -7.77 -9.84
CA GLU A 34 10.27 -7.90 -11.25
C GLU A 34 11.64 -7.25 -11.44
N ILE A 35 12.63 -8.07 -11.77
CA ILE A 35 14.03 -7.66 -11.89
C ILE A 35 14.42 -7.71 -13.36
N GLU A 36 14.76 -6.57 -13.94
CA GLU A 36 15.24 -6.50 -15.31
C GLU A 36 16.76 -6.37 -15.32
N VAL A 37 17.42 -7.17 -16.15
CA VAL A 37 18.87 -7.23 -16.25
C VAL A 37 19.34 -6.80 -17.63
N SER A 38 20.58 -6.32 -17.73
CA SER A 38 21.21 -5.92 -19.00
C SER A 38 21.64 -7.10 -19.87
N ASP A 39 21.84 -8.28 -19.25
CA ASP A 39 22.26 -9.52 -19.90
C ASP A 39 21.48 -10.70 -19.31
N GLU A 40 20.63 -11.32 -20.13
CA GLU A 40 19.79 -12.44 -19.70
C GLU A 40 20.57 -13.66 -19.19
N SER A 41 21.83 -13.80 -19.58
CA SER A 41 22.65 -14.92 -19.18
C SER A 41 22.83 -15.03 -17.65
N ILE A 42 22.77 -13.89 -16.92
CA ILE A 42 22.98 -13.87 -15.47
C ILE A 42 21.77 -14.35 -14.66
N ILE A 43 20.60 -14.47 -15.29
CA ILE A 43 19.37 -14.96 -14.65
C ILE A 43 18.95 -16.35 -15.10
N GLN A 44 19.68 -16.94 -16.04
CA GLN A 44 19.42 -18.31 -16.50
C GLN A 44 19.84 -19.32 -15.42
N ASN A 45 19.06 -20.40 -15.31
CA ASN A 45 19.32 -21.54 -14.40
C ASN A 45 19.31 -21.19 -12.89
N LEU A 46 18.79 -20.03 -12.50
CA LEU A 46 18.59 -19.67 -11.10
C LEU A 46 17.45 -20.49 -10.49
N THR A 47 17.61 -20.81 -9.22
CA THR A 47 16.58 -21.48 -8.41
C THR A 47 16.31 -20.69 -7.15
N ALA A 48 15.24 -21.00 -6.43
CA ALA A 48 14.92 -20.38 -5.16
C ALA A 48 16.07 -20.48 -4.14
N ALA A 49 16.83 -21.59 -4.17
CA ALA A 49 17.97 -21.83 -3.28
C ALA A 49 19.16 -20.87 -3.52
N ASP A 50 19.16 -20.14 -4.64
CA ASP A 50 20.19 -19.13 -4.92
C ASP A 50 19.91 -17.79 -4.22
N PHE A 51 18.78 -17.66 -3.52
CA PHE A 51 18.36 -16.40 -2.89
C PHE A 51 18.02 -16.58 -1.41
N ASP A 52 18.39 -15.56 -0.62
CA ASP A 52 17.99 -15.35 0.76
C ASP A 52 17.32 -13.99 0.91
N ILE A 53 16.28 -13.91 1.73
CA ILE A 53 15.69 -12.63 2.17
C ILE A 53 16.12 -12.39 3.62
N ILE A 54 16.92 -11.34 3.82
CA ILE A 54 17.56 -11.04 5.09
C ILE A 54 16.93 -9.79 5.70
N ASN A 55 16.57 -9.89 6.97
CA ASN A 55 16.19 -8.71 7.77
C ASN A 55 17.40 -8.21 8.55
N ASN A 56 17.92 -7.06 8.15
CA ASN A 56 19.05 -6.39 8.83
C ASN A 56 18.58 -5.47 9.97
N SER A 57 17.27 -5.33 10.17
CA SER A 57 16.71 -4.56 11.28
C SER A 57 16.95 -5.27 12.60
N SER A 58 17.23 -4.50 13.65
CA SER A 58 17.32 -5.03 15.01
C SER A 58 15.97 -5.42 15.63
N THR A 59 14.88 -5.11 14.94
CA THR A 59 13.51 -5.30 15.41
C THR A 59 12.68 -5.99 14.34
N VAL A 60 11.93 -6.98 14.77
CA VAL A 60 10.96 -7.73 13.96
C VAL A 60 9.62 -7.01 13.92
N PRO A 61 8.85 -7.08 12.83
CA PRO A 61 7.50 -6.55 12.77
C PRO A 61 6.59 -7.14 13.86
N PHE A 62 5.67 -6.33 14.30
CA PHE A 62 4.66 -6.76 15.26
C PHE A 62 3.59 -7.62 14.57
N ASP A 63 3.36 -8.80 15.10
CA ASP A 63 2.27 -9.65 14.66
C ASP A 63 0.99 -9.28 15.42
N VAL A 64 0.05 -8.68 14.73
CA VAL A 64 -1.23 -8.24 15.31
C VAL A 64 -2.10 -9.41 15.82
N ASN A 65 -1.93 -10.61 15.26
CA ASN A 65 -2.74 -11.78 15.64
C ASN A 65 -2.25 -12.41 16.96
N THR A 66 -0.95 -12.39 17.18
CA THR A 66 -0.34 -12.95 18.37
C THR A 66 -0.02 -11.91 19.45
N GLY A 67 -0.09 -10.62 19.11
CA GLY A 67 0.32 -9.52 19.98
C GLY A 67 1.82 -9.51 20.26
N SER A 68 2.62 -10.19 19.45
CA SER A 68 4.06 -10.34 19.60
C SER A 68 4.81 -9.90 18.34
N TRP A 69 6.12 -9.65 18.49
CA TRP A 69 7.00 -9.43 17.36
C TRP A 69 7.36 -10.78 16.75
N ALA A 70 6.91 -11.03 15.51
CA ALA A 70 7.25 -12.23 14.76
C ALA A 70 8.55 -12.02 13.95
N GLU A 71 9.21 -13.11 13.57
CA GLU A 71 10.28 -13.05 12.57
C GLU A 71 9.72 -12.47 11.27
N ALA A 72 10.39 -11.42 10.77
CA ALA A 72 9.83 -10.60 9.71
C ALA A 72 9.90 -11.26 8.34
N TYR A 73 10.94 -12.02 8.09
CA TYR A 73 11.27 -12.52 6.77
C TYR A 73 11.61 -13.99 6.84
N GLN A 74 10.98 -14.72 5.97
CA GLN A 74 11.32 -16.10 5.68
C GLN A 74 11.49 -16.18 4.17
N ASP A 75 12.52 -16.85 3.74
CA ASP A 75 12.79 -17.15 2.34
C ASP A 75 11.86 -18.24 1.78
N ASP A 76 11.06 -18.85 2.65
CA ASP A 76 10.02 -19.80 2.26
C ASP A 76 9.03 -19.18 1.28
N GLY A 77 8.76 -19.87 0.18
CA GLY A 77 7.83 -19.44 -0.84
C GLY A 77 8.44 -18.59 -1.94
N ILE A 78 9.78 -18.54 -2.06
CA ILE A 78 10.42 -17.97 -3.25
C ILE A 78 10.16 -18.88 -4.44
N GLU A 79 9.52 -18.29 -5.46
CA GLU A 79 9.32 -18.91 -6.77
C GLU A 79 9.87 -17.98 -7.84
N LEU A 80 10.58 -18.55 -8.81
CA LEU A 80 11.21 -17.81 -9.90
C LEU A 80 10.58 -18.12 -11.24
N SER A 81 10.41 -17.09 -12.06
CA SER A 81 10.03 -17.20 -13.46
C SER A 81 10.92 -16.29 -14.30
N VAL A 82 11.44 -16.78 -15.41
CA VAL A 82 12.33 -16.01 -16.30
C VAL A 82 11.67 -15.86 -17.68
N SER A 83 11.68 -14.63 -18.18
CA SER A 83 11.21 -14.31 -19.53
C SER A 83 12.12 -13.26 -20.17
N GLY A 84 12.96 -13.68 -21.11
CA GLY A 84 13.98 -12.82 -21.70
C GLY A 84 14.95 -12.30 -20.64
N ASN A 85 15.08 -10.99 -20.54
CA ASN A 85 15.95 -10.32 -19.57
C ASN A 85 15.24 -9.99 -18.23
N LYS A 86 14.05 -10.56 -17.97
CA LYS A 86 13.28 -10.34 -16.75
C LYS A 86 13.22 -11.59 -15.89
N LEU A 87 13.54 -11.40 -14.61
CA LEU A 87 13.33 -12.35 -13.55
C LEU A 87 12.16 -11.88 -12.69
N GLU A 88 11.11 -12.68 -12.59
CA GLU A 88 10.04 -12.50 -11.61
C GLU A 88 10.33 -13.39 -10.41
N MET A 89 10.32 -12.80 -9.23
CA MET A 89 10.50 -13.47 -7.95
C MET A 89 9.25 -13.27 -7.11
N THR A 90 8.44 -14.31 -6.96
CA THR A 90 7.33 -14.33 -6.01
C THR A 90 7.84 -14.74 -4.64
N VAL A 91 7.34 -14.11 -3.60
CA VAL A 91 7.75 -14.34 -2.21
C VAL A 91 6.53 -14.46 -1.30
N ASN A 92 6.68 -15.11 -0.16
CA ASN A 92 5.70 -14.96 0.92
C ASN A 92 5.65 -13.48 1.32
N PRO A 93 4.46 -12.87 1.44
CA PRO A 93 4.34 -11.44 1.72
C PRO A 93 5.09 -11.06 3.00
N PHE A 94 5.92 -10.03 2.91
CA PHE A 94 6.62 -9.44 4.05
C PHE A 94 6.56 -7.92 4.05
N CYS A 95 6.77 -7.30 5.22
CA CYS A 95 6.70 -5.86 5.39
C CYS A 95 7.73 -5.14 4.52
N TYR A 96 7.24 -4.27 3.63
CA TYR A 96 8.08 -3.59 2.65
C TYR A 96 8.89 -2.44 3.23
N ALA A 97 8.26 -1.53 3.98
CA ALA A 97 8.92 -0.28 4.37
C ALA A 97 9.13 -0.15 5.88
N GLY A 98 8.18 -0.62 6.67
CA GLY A 98 8.20 -0.48 8.11
C GLY A 98 6.80 -0.46 8.71
N ILE A 99 6.74 -0.35 9.99
CA ILE A 99 5.51 -0.42 10.78
C ILE A 99 5.36 0.80 11.69
N TYR A 100 4.12 1.17 11.98
CA TYR A 100 3.79 2.07 13.07
C TYR A 100 3.75 1.31 14.39
N LYS A 101 4.46 1.84 15.39
CA LYS A 101 4.40 1.34 16.75
C LYS A 101 3.19 1.89 17.48
N THR A 102 2.85 1.28 18.61
CA THR A 102 1.75 1.72 19.49
C THR A 102 1.91 3.14 20.00
N ASP A 103 3.13 3.66 20.08
CA ASP A 103 3.42 5.04 20.45
C ASP A 103 3.27 6.06 19.28
N GLY A 104 2.90 5.56 18.10
CA GLY A 104 2.73 6.35 16.88
C GLY A 104 4.04 6.66 16.13
N SER A 105 5.18 6.12 16.58
CA SER A 105 6.44 6.23 15.84
C SER A 105 6.48 5.23 14.68
N PHE A 106 7.15 5.61 13.59
CA PHE A 106 7.37 4.74 12.45
C PHE A 106 8.74 4.08 12.55
N GLN A 107 8.78 2.76 12.48
CA GLN A 107 10.01 2.00 12.45
C GLN A 107 10.26 1.48 11.04
N ARG A 108 11.35 1.93 10.41
CA ARG A 108 11.80 1.39 9.13
C ARG A 108 12.35 0.00 9.31
N LEU A 109 12.10 -0.83 8.29
CA LEU A 109 12.69 -2.15 8.16
C LEU A 109 13.79 -2.10 7.09
N ASP A 110 14.91 -2.74 7.39
CA ASP A 110 16.06 -2.87 6.50
C ASP A 110 16.17 -4.33 6.05
N TRP A 111 15.62 -4.60 4.89
CA TRP A 111 15.69 -5.92 4.26
C TRP A 111 16.62 -5.92 3.06
N GLU A 112 17.12 -7.09 2.73
CA GLU A 112 17.97 -7.35 1.58
C GLU A 112 17.53 -8.66 0.92
N VAL A 113 17.39 -8.67 -0.39
CA VAL A 113 17.34 -9.88 -1.19
C VAL A 113 18.77 -10.17 -1.64
N LYS A 114 19.35 -11.25 -1.14
CA LYS A 114 20.73 -11.64 -1.42
C LYS A 114 20.75 -12.80 -2.39
N CYS A 115 21.45 -12.62 -3.52
CA CYS A 115 21.79 -13.72 -4.41
C CYS A 115 23.12 -14.34 -3.97
N LEU A 116 23.09 -15.60 -3.57
CA LEU A 116 24.25 -16.31 -3.02
C LEU A 116 25.29 -16.67 -4.08
N THR A 117 24.90 -16.69 -5.35
CA THR A 117 25.73 -17.11 -6.48
C THR A 117 26.18 -15.95 -7.37
N ASN A 118 25.53 -14.77 -7.26
CA ASN A 118 25.88 -13.59 -8.05
C ASN A 118 25.46 -12.31 -7.33
N ASP A 119 26.41 -11.59 -6.73
CA ASP A 119 26.17 -10.35 -6.00
C ASP A 119 25.51 -9.24 -6.87
N ALA A 120 25.67 -9.27 -8.19
CA ALA A 120 25.02 -8.30 -9.08
C ALA A 120 23.48 -8.39 -9.04
N LEU A 121 22.93 -9.51 -8.59
CA LEU A 121 21.48 -9.74 -8.43
C LEU A 121 20.99 -9.49 -7.01
N SER A 122 21.85 -9.15 -6.08
CA SER A 122 21.48 -8.76 -4.72
C SER A 122 20.98 -7.31 -4.71
N PHE A 123 19.93 -7.03 -3.91
CA PHE A 123 19.36 -5.69 -3.82
C PHE A 123 18.68 -5.43 -2.48
N LYS A 124 18.51 -4.15 -2.17
CA LYS A 124 17.84 -3.64 -0.97
C LYS A 124 16.63 -2.79 -1.36
N ALA A 125 15.87 -2.35 -0.36
CA ALA A 125 14.75 -1.44 -0.58
C ALA A 125 15.16 -0.15 -1.32
N SER A 126 16.38 0.36 -1.07
CA SER A 126 16.92 1.55 -1.75
C SER A 126 17.21 1.37 -3.24
N ASP A 127 17.35 0.13 -3.70
CA ASP A 127 17.63 -0.20 -5.10
C ASP A 127 16.35 -0.40 -5.91
N VAL A 128 15.19 -0.46 -5.26
CA VAL A 128 13.90 -0.56 -5.93
C VAL A 128 13.62 0.71 -6.71
N THR A 129 13.38 0.56 -8.02
CA THR A 129 13.16 1.68 -8.94
C THR A 129 11.69 2.10 -9.00
N THR A 130 10.77 1.16 -8.80
CA THR A 130 9.32 1.39 -8.84
C THR A 130 8.61 0.53 -7.81
N VAL A 131 7.72 1.13 -7.05
CA VAL A 131 6.81 0.41 -6.13
C VAL A 131 5.41 0.50 -6.70
N LYS A 132 4.81 -0.66 -6.97
CA LYS A 132 3.40 -0.78 -7.34
C LYS A 132 2.61 -1.26 -6.11
N THR A 133 1.45 -0.70 -5.87
CA THR A 133 0.59 -1.13 -4.76
C THR A 133 -0.80 -1.45 -5.28
N LYS A 134 -1.18 -2.71 -5.19
CA LYS A 134 -2.48 -3.22 -5.61
C LYS A 134 -3.61 -2.41 -4.99
N VAL A 135 -4.62 -2.05 -5.78
CA VAL A 135 -5.76 -1.19 -5.45
C VAL A 135 -5.35 0.28 -5.25
N LEU A 136 -4.30 0.57 -4.46
CA LEU A 136 -3.93 1.96 -4.15
C LEU A 136 -3.43 2.74 -5.37
N ASP A 137 -2.79 2.09 -6.33
CA ASP A 137 -2.34 2.75 -7.57
C ASP A 137 -3.51 3.19 -8.46
N ASP A 138 -4.67 2.53 -8.32
CA ASP A 138 -5.92 2.88 -9.01
C ASP A 138 -6.84 3.77 -8.18
N THR A 139 -6.41 4.18 -7.00
CA THR A 139 -7.16 5.02 -6.07
C THR A 139 -6.77 6.48 -6.26
N GLU A 140 -7.76 7.35 -6.40
CA GLU A 140 -7.53 8.80 -6.51
C GLU A 140 -7.29 9.42 -5.13
N ARG A 141 -6.38 10.42 -5.05
CA ARG A 141 -6.17 11.28 -3.89
C ARG A 141 -6.66 12.66 -4.21
N LYS A 142 -7.58 13.14 -3.42
CA LYS A 142 -8.27 14.44 -3.64
C LYS A 142 -8.39 15.22 -2.35
N THR A 143 -8.72 16.49 -2.50
CA THR A 143 -9.14 17.35 -1.40
C THR A 143 -10.56 17.84 -1.64
N PHE A 144 -11.29 18.08 -0.57
CA PHE A 144 -12.64 18.65 -0.61
C PHE A 144 -12.83 19.65 0.52
N THR A 145 -13.47 20.76 0.20
CA THR A 145 -13.79 21.82 1.16
C THR A 145 -15.30 21.95 1.29
N TYR A 146 -15.79 21.79 2.51
CA TYR A 146 -17.20 21.97 2.85
C TYR A 146 -17.37 22.29 4.34
N ALA A 147 -18.42 22.99 4.72
CA ALA A 147 -18.73 23.34 6.10
C ALA A 147 -17.58 24.02 6.86
N GLY A 148 -16.72 24.76 6.17
CA GLY A 148 -15.56 25.45 6.75
C GLY A 148 -14.33 24.57 6.99
N LEU A 149 -14.33 23.32 6.54
CA LEU A 149 -13.20 22.41 6.59
C LEU A 149 -12.70 22.03 5.20
N THR A 150 -11.41 21.77 5.10
CA THR A 150 -10.78 21.08 3.95
C THR A 150 -10.20 19.76 4.45
N ARG A 151 -10.51 18.67 3.75
CA ARG A 151 -9.99 17.32 4.07
C ARG A 151 -9.45 16.65 2.83
N GLU A 152 -8.35 15.90 3.03
CA GLU A 152 -7.89 14.95 2.04
C GLU A 152 -8.73 13.68 2.10
N TYR A 153 -8.93 13.05 0.95
CA TYR A 153 -9.63 11.78 0.86
C TYR A 153 -9.09 10.94 -0.29
N ALA A 154 -9.22 9.64 -0.14
CA ALA A 154 -8.96 8.65 -1.19
C ALA A 154 -10.29 8.11 -1.71
N LEU A 155 -10.37 7.93 -3.02
CA LEU A 155 -11.53 7.38 -3.71
C LEU A 155 -11.10 6.31 -4.70
N TYR A 156 -11.51 5.08 -4.45
CA TYR A 156 -11.42 4.00 -5.42
C TYR A 156 -12.75 3.89 -6.17
N LEU A 157 -12.67 3.90 -7.49
CA LEU A 157 -13.81 3.66 -8.39
C LEU A 157 -13.51 2.45 -9.26
N PRO A 158 -14.34 1.39 -9.24
CA PRO A 158 -14.13 0.24 -10.07
C PRO A 158 -14.26 0.60 -11.55
N LYS A 159 -13.50 -0.12 -12.40
CA LYS A 159 -13.47 0.13 -13.84
C LYS A 159 -14.04 -1.03 -14.61
N ASN A 160 -14.62 -0.73 -15.76
CA ASN A 160 -14.96 -1.69 -16.79
C ASN A 160 -13.70 -2.19 -17.49
N ALA A 161 -13.83 -3.27 -18.29
CA ALA A 161 -12.72 -3.83 -19.06
C ALA A 161 -12.09 -2.84 -20.06
N ASP A 162 -12.86 -1.85 -20.52
CA ASP A 162 -12.39 -0.78 -21.41
C ASP A 162 -11.69 0.39 -20.67
N GLY A 163 -11.54 0.30 -19.34
CA GLY A 163 -10.93 1.32 -18.49
C GLY A 163 -11.88 2.45 -18.06
N SER A 164 -13.12 2.49 -18.52
CA SER A 164 -14.10 3.47 -18.06
C SER A 164 -14.56 3.17 -16.63
N VAL A 165 -14.90 4.22 -15.88
CA VAL A 165 -15.43 4.07 -14.51
C VAL A 165 -16.81 3.45 -14.55
N LYS A 166 -17.03 2.41 -13.76
CA LYS A 166 -18.36 1.82 -13.56
C LYS A 166 -19.29 2.84 -12.88
N LYS A 167 -20.54 2.79 -13.27
CA LYS A 167 -21.58 3.65 -12.74
C LYS A 167 -22.54 2.88 -11.85
N ASN A 168 -23.18 3.62 -10.93
CA ASN A 168 -24.23 3.10 -10.07
C ASN A 168 -23.81 1.87 -9.25
N VAL A 169 -22.56 1.87 -8.76
CA VAL A 169 -22.01 0.81 -7.92
C VAL A 169 -22.26 1.07 -6.44
N PRO A 170 -22.27 0.04 -5.58
CA PRO A 170 -22.29 0.24 -4.13
C PRO A 170 -21.10 1.09 -3.66
N LEU A 171 -21.29 1.85 -2.58
CA LEU A 171 -20.24 2.62 -1.91
C LEU A 171 -19.98 2.04 -0.53
N VAL A 172 -18.73 1.79 -0.22
CA VAL A 172 -18.24 1.62 1.15
C VAL A 172 -17.49 2.88 1.57
N VAL A 173 -17.90 3.46 2.68
CA VAL A 173 -17.20 4.55 3.34
C VAL A 173 -16.43 3.95 4.50
N TRP A 174 -15.09 4.06 4.46
CA TRP A 174 -14.23 3.59 5.52
C TRP A 174 -13.77 4.75 6.39
N ASN A 175 -14.07 4.67 7.67
CA ASN A 175 -13.63 5.61 8.69
C ASN A 175 -12.44 5.01 9.47
N HIS A 176 -11.27 5.63 9.37
CA HIS A 176 -10.08 5.15 10.03
C HIS A 176 -10.15 5.27 11.55
N GLY A 177 -9.27 4.54 12.26
CA GLY A 177 -9.19 4.58 13.73
C GLY A 177 -8.56 5.86 14.26
N GLY A 178 -8.80 6.15 15.54
CA GLY A 178 -8.28 7.36 16.19
C GLY A 178 -6.75 7.45 16.23
N GLY A 179 -6.04 6.33 16.28
CA GLY A 179 -4.57 6.31 16.24
C GLY A 179 -3.96 6.75 14.90
N GLU A 180 -4.73 6.66 13.82
CA GLU A 180 -4.27 6.93 12.46
C GLU A 180 -4.27 8.42 12.10
N TYR A 181 -4.89 9.27 12.89
CA TYR A 181 -4.92 10.72 12.64
C TYR A 181 -3.55 11.40 12.72
N LYS A 182 -2.57 10.76 13.35
CA LYS A 182 -1.19 11.27 13.46
C LYS A 182 -0.41 11.16 12.16
N GLY A 183 -0.85 10.29 11.26
CA GLY A 183 -0.29 10.14 9.93
C GLY A 183 -0.93 11.11 8.92
N ASN A 184 -0.43 11.07 7.70
CA ASN A 184 -1.07 11.67 6.53
C ASN A 184 -2.01 10.66 5.87
N LEU A 185 -2.71 11.07 4.80
CA LEU A 185 -3.62 10.18 4.07
C LEU A 185 -2.90 8.91 3.60
N GLU A 186 -1.70 9.01 3.02
CA GLU A 186 -0.95 7.86 2.51
C GLU A 186 -0.61 6.85 3.61
N ASP A 187 -0.26 7.32 4.79
CA ASP A 187 0.02 6.45 5.94
C ASP A 187 -1.23 5.69 6.39
N THR A 188 -2.40 6.35 6.40
CA THR A 188 -3.65 5.69 6.80
C THR A 188 -4.15 4.70 5.76
N LEU A 189 -3.85 4.92 4.48
CA LEU A 189 -4.23 3.98 3.40
C LEU A 189 -3.48 2.65 3.47
N VAL A 190 -2.31 2.62 4.09
CA VAL A 190 -1.50 1.40 4.25
C VAL A 190 -1.54 0.84 5.67
N ALA A 191 -2.20 1.52 6.61
CA ALA A 191 -2.27 1.10 8.01
C ALA A 191 -3.08 -0.18 8.21
N ASN A 192 -4.09 -0.40 7.37
CA ASN A 192 -4.94 -1.59 7.38
C ASN A 192 -5.67 -1.75 6.05
N LYS A 193 -6.41 -2.85 5.91
CA LYS A 193 -7.19 -3.16 4.69
C LYS A 193 -8.53 -2.43 4.58
N GLY A 194 -8.74 -1.35 5.30
CA GLY A 194 -10.03 -0.64 5.32
C GLY A 194 -10.51 -0.18 3.95
N LEU A 195 -9.63 0.37 3.13
CA LEU A 195 -9.95 0.73 1.75
C LEU A 195 -9.82 -0.48 0.82
N THR A 196 -8.69 -1.18 0.88
CA THR A 196 -8.32 -2.18 -0.13
C THR A 196 -9.02 -3.52 0.03
N GLY A 197 -9.39 -3.90 1.26
CA GLY A 197 -9.89 -5.24 1.57
C GLY A 197 -11.17 -5.63 0.82
N TRP A 198 -12.05 -4.69 0.55
CA TRP A 198 -13.28 -4.93 -0.20
C TRP A 198 -12.98 -5.29 -1.66
N VAL A 199 -12.04 -4.56 -2.26
CA VAL A 199 -11.60 -4.79 -3.65
C VAL A 199 -10.80 -6.07 -3.75
N ASP A 200 -9.90 -6.33 -2.80
CA ASP A 200 -9.12 -7.57 -2.72
C ASP A 200 -10.01 -8.81 -2.56
N ALA A 201 -11.14 -8.67 -1.87
CA ALA A 201 -12.14 -9.73 -1.73
C ALA A 201 -12.99 -9.93 -2.99
N GLY A 202 -12.79 -9.15 -4.04
CA GLY A 202 -13.47 -9.27 -5.32
C GLY A 202 -14.81 -8.55 -5.41
N TYR A 203 -15.14 -7.68 -4.45
CA TYR A 203 -16.35 -6.87 -4.52
C TYR A 203 -16.22 -5.75 -5.55
N ASP A 204 -17.27 -5.54 -6.31
CA ASP A 204 -17.37 -4.50 -7.32
C ASP A 204 -18.00 -3.23 -6.70
N VAL A 205 -17.21 -2.53 -5.91
CA VAL A 205 -17.64 -1.40 -5.07
C VAL A 205 -16.73 -0.19 -5.23
N ALA A 206 -17.29 1.00 -5.08
CA ALA A 206 -16.52 2.20 -4.80
C ALA A 206 -16.12 2.22 -3.31
N VAL A 207 -14.95 2.75 -2.98
CA VAL A 207 -14.51 2.92 -1.59
C VAL A 207 -14.03 4.34 -1.38
N LEU A 208 -14.56 5.00 -0.35
CA LEU A 208 -14.20 6.34 0.09
C LEU A 208 -13.54 6.27 1.47
N GLN A 209 -12.37 6.84 1.61
CA GLN A 209 -11.70 7.03 2.90
C GLN A 209 -11.25 8.49 3.03
N MET A 210 -11.77 9.19 4.01
CA MET A 210 -11.41 10.56 4.33
C MET A 210 -10.43 10.59 5.50
N GLN A 211 -9.41 11.44 5.42
CA GLN A 211 -8.50 11.69 6.53
C GLN A 211 -9.10 12.73 7.47
N VAL A 212 -9.33 12.35 8.73
CA VAL A 212 -9.70 13.30 9.78
C VAL A 212 -8.52 13.57 10.70
N GLY A 213 -8.58 14.67 11.43
CA GLY A 213 -7.56 15.03 12.39
C GLY A 213 -7.82 14.46 13.79
N ASN A 214 -7.24 15.12 14.77
CA ASN A 214 -7.30 14.73 16.18
C ASN A 214 -8.73 14.80 16.78
N GLU A 215 -9.66 15.50 16.12
CA GLU A 215 -11.06 15.59 16.50
C GLU A 215 -11.82 14.27 16.38
N ASN A 216 -11.31 13.33 15.58
CA ASN A 216 -11.98 12.06 15.30
C ASN A 216 -13.35 12.17 14.60
N TYR A 217 -14.08 11.06 14.52
CA TYR A 217 -15.44 10.97 13.95
C TYR A 217 -16.55 10.96 15.01
N SER A 218 -16.23 10.57 16.25
CA SER A 218 -17.20 10.25 17.27
C SER A 218 -17.20 11.25 18.43
N TYR A 219 -18.36 11.66 18.88
CA TYR A 219 -18.55 12.50 20.07
C TYR A 219 -17.97 11.91 21.34
N GLY A 220 -17.90 10.58 21.45
CA GLY A 220 -17.28 9.90 22.58
C GLY A 220 -15.80 10.23 22.78
N ALA A 221 -15.13 10.69 21.73
CA ALA A 221 -13.75 11.16 21.77
C ALA A 221 -13.63 12.69 21.96
N ALA A 222 -14.73 13.43 21.96
CA ALA A 222 -14.72 14.88 22.05
C ALA A 222 -14.54 15.33 23.51
N GLU A 223 -13.48 16.11 23.75
CA GLU A 223 -13.14 16.65 25.08
C GLU A 223 -13.90 17.95 25.39
N ASN A 224 -14.39 18.65 24.37
CA ASN A 224 -15.02 19.95 24.51
C ASN A 224 -15.94 20.28 23.31
N GLU A 225 -16.66 21.39 23.40
CA GLU A 225 -17.62 21.83 22.37
C GLU A 225 -16.93 22.17 21.02
N ASP A 226 -15.71 22.69 21.02
CA ASP A 226 -14.99 22.99 19.79
C ASP A 226 -14.65 21.71 19.01
N LYS A 227 -14.25 20.62 19.71
CA LYS A 227 -14.06 19.31 19.08
C LYS A 227 -15.38 18.72 18.57
N LYS A 228 -16.48 18.86 19.30
CA LYS A 228 -17.81 18.45 18.80
C LYS A 228 -18.18 19.16 17.52
N LYS A 229 -17.94 20.47 17.46
CA LYS A 229 -18.17 21.27 16.24
C LYS A 229 -17.34 20.76 15.07
N LEU A 230 -16.06 20.42 15.29
CA LEU A 230 -15.20 19.86 14.25
C LEU A 230 -15.69 18.48 13.78
N ILE A 231 -16.19 17.65 14.68
CA ILE A 231 -16.84 16.36 14.33
C ILE A 231 -18.05 16.59 13.45
N ASP A 232 -18.94 17.54 13.81
CA ASP A 232 -20.10 17.90 12.98
C ASP A 232 -19.69 18.38 11.58
N GLN A 233 -18.64 19.20 11.50
CA GLN A 233 -18.13 19.69 10.23
C GLN A 233 -17.52 18.55 9.37
N ASN A 234 -16.78 17.61 9.98
CA ASN A 234 -16.27 16.43 9.29
C ASN A 234 -17.41 15.55 8.76
N ASN A 235 -18.42 15.28 9.58
CA ASN A 235 -19.56 14.46 9.18
C ASN A 235 -20.37 15.13 8.07
N ALA A 236 -20.57 16.45 8.14
CA ALA A 236 -21.23 17.22 7.09
C ALA A 236 -20.44 17.19 5.77
N LEU A 237 -19.10 17.32 5.84
CA LEU A 237 -18.23 17.23 4.68
C LEU A 237 -18.29 15.85 4.04
N GLN A 238 -18.20 14.78 4.83
CA GLN A 238 -18.29 13.39 4.34
C GLN A 238 -19.66 13.12 3.71
N ALA A 239 -20.74 13.56 4.34
CA ALA A 239 -22.09 13.42 3.80
C ALA A 239 -22.25 14.15 2.45
N GLN A 240 -21.63 15.32 2.30
CA GLN A 240 -21.66 16.05 1.03
C GLN A 240 -20.85 15.36 -0.06
N LEU A 241 -19.68 14.77 0.28
CA LEU A 241 -18.91 13.94 -0.66
C LEU A 241 -19.75 12.77 -1.17
N ILE A 242 -20.44 12.06 -0.28
CA ILE A 242 -21.33 10.94 -0.66
C ILE A 242 -22.43 11.43 -1.60
N LYS A 243 -23.08 12.56 -1.29
CA LYS A 243 -24.11 13.15 -2.16
C LYS A 243 -23.57 13.49 -3.55
N ASN A 244 -22.37 14.04 -3.62
CA ASN A 244 -21.74 14.36 -4.90
C ASN A 244 -21.49 13.11 -5.73
N LEU A 245 -20.97 12.02 -5.14
CA LEU A 245 -20.75 10.75 -5.81
C LEU A 245 -22.05 10.10 -6.33
N ILE A 246 -23.14 10.26 -5.58
CA ILE A 246 -24.48 9.83 -6.02
C ILE A 246 -24.96 10.68 -7.20
N ASN A 247 -24.85 12.00 -7.10
CA ASN A 247 -25.29 12.94 -8.14
C ASN A 247 -24.50 12.78 -9.44
N ASP A 248 -23.21 12.46 -9.36
CA ASP A 248 -22.36 12.18 -10.52
C ASP A 248 -22.68 10.81 -11.18
N GLY A 249 -23.57 10.03 -10.57
CA GLY A 249 -23.98 8.72 -11.07
C GLY A 249 -22.96 7.60 -10.83
N ASN A 250 -21.91 7.87 -10.09
CA ASN A 250 -20.90 6.86 -9.77
C ASN A 250 -21.41 5.83 -8.75
N VAL A 251 -22.20 6.29 -7.79
CA VAL A 251 -22.64 5.50 -6.63
C VAL A 251 -24.16 5.32 -6.62
N ASN A 252 -24.60 4.12 -6.27
CA ASN A 252 -25.99 3.79 -6.06
C ASN A 252 -26.47 4.34 -4.71
N LYS A 253 -27.42 5.27 -4.74
CA LYS A 253 -27.98 5.91 -3.54
C LYS A 253 -28.59 4.95 -2.51
N ASN A 254 -28.98 3.75 -2.94
CA ASN A 254 -29.61 2.75 -2.08
C ASN A 254 -28.58 1.72 -1.52
N GLN A 255 -27.32 1.86 -1.86
CA GLN A 255 -26.26 0.92 -1.49
C GLN A 255 -25.02 1.68 -0.97
N VAL A 256 -25.22 2.47 0.08
CA VAL A 256 -24.16 3.19 0.78
C VAL A 256 -23.97 2.54 2.15
N TYR A 257 -22.77 2.06 2.40
CA TYR A 257 -22.40 1.36 3.62
C TYR A 257 -21.29 2.14 4.32
N VAL A 258 -21.40 2.30 5.62
CA VAL A 258 -20.37 2.94 6.44
C VAL A 258 -19.75 1.87 7.34
N ALA A 259 -18.45 1.79 7.32
CA ALA A 259 -17.65 0.90 8.17
C ALA A 259 -16.49 1.69 8.76
N GLY A 260 -15.91 1.19 9.83
CA GLY A 260 -14.77 1.87 10.45
C GLY A 260 -14.13 1.07 11.56
N ALA A 261 -12.92 1.51 11.93
CA ALA A 261 -12.16 0.94 13.01
C ALA A 261 -12.22 1.82 14.27
N SER A 262 -12.40 1.20 15.45
CA SER A 262 -12.35 1.92 16.74
C SER A 262 -13.24 3.18 16.75
N SER A 263 -12.67 4.38 16.92
CA SER A 263 -13.41 5.66 16.87
C SER A 263 -14.11 5.89 15.53
N GLY A 264 -13.57 5.39 14.43
CA GLY A 264 -14.22 5.45 13.11
C GLY A 264 -15.46 4.55 13.02
N GLY A 265 -15.52 3.46 13.80
CA GLY A 265 -16.70 2.61 13.90
C GLY A 265 -17.79 3.18 14.83
N GLY A 266 -17.48 4.20 15.62
CA GLY A 266 -18.40 4.91 16.50
C GLY A 266 -18.96 6.22 15.91
N ALA A 267 -18.70 6.45 14.63
CA ALA A 267 -19.08 7.67 13.91
C ALA A 267 -20.59 7.72 13.61
#